data_54f1492cfb3919436d4b62b718c8db21
#
_entry.id   54f1492cfb3919436d4b62b718c8db21
#
_cell.length_a   1.000
_cell.length_b   1.000
_cell.length_c   1.000
_cell.angle_alpha   90.00
_cell.angle_beta   90.00
_cell.angle_gamma   90.00
#
_symmetry.space_group_name_H-M   'P 1'
#
loop_
_entity.id
_entity.type
_entity.pdbx_description
1 polymer ?
#
loop_
_entity_poly.entity_id
_entity_poly.type
_entity_poly.pdbx_seq_one_letter_code
_entity_poly.pdbx_strand_id
1 'polypeptide(L)'
;MAKPAEKNSEWKATACNLCYANCGLLVKTGGAGGRQILKVKGDRAHPASKGYLCNKAAQINYYQNAKDRLRAPLRRKADGTYEEIDWDRAIQESRRQVTQN
;
A
#
# COMPACT_ATOMS: atom_id res chain seq x y z
N MET A 1 -20.46 -19.23 19.21
CA MET A 1 -19.00 -19.39 19.40
C MET A 1 -18.29 -18.99 18.12
N ALA A 2 -17.41 -18.04 18.21
CA ALA A 2 -16.56 -17.70 17.08
C ALA A 2 -15.66 -18.90 16.74
N LYS A 3 -15.65 -19.32 15.49
CA LYS A 3 -14.78 -20.39 15.02
C LYS A 3 -13.32 -19.97 15.19
N PRO A 4 -12.43 -20.87 15.66
CA PRO A 4 -11.00 -20.52 15.85
C PRO A 4 -10.32 -19.93 14.60
N ALA A 5 -10.79 -20.31 13.41
CA ALA A 5 -10.32 -19.79 12.14
C ALA A 5 -10.70 -18.31 11.89
N GLU A 6 -11.75 -17.83 12.54
CA GLU A 6 -12.18 -16.43 12.40
C GLU A 6 -11.35 -15.49 13.27
N LYS A 7 -10.74 -15.99 14.33
CA LYS A 7 -9.79 -15.22 15.14
C LYS A 7 -8.47 -14.93 14.43
N ASN A 8 -8.14 -15.73 13.42
CA ASN A 8 -6.93 -15.56 12.62
C ASN A 8 -7.18 -14.95 11.24
N SER A 9 -8.43 -14.80 10.84
CA SER A 9 -8.78 -14.01 9.66
C SER A 9 -8.79 -12.54 10.08
N GLU A 10 -7.62 -11.99 10.19
CA GLU A 10 -7.41 -10.71 10.78
C GLU A 10 -7.85 -9.60 9.85
N TRP A 11 -9.04 -9.08 10.09
CA TRP A 11 -9.44 -7.80 9.57
C TRP A 11 -8.74 -6.71 10.36
N LYS A 12 -7.91 -5.93 9.69
CA LYS A 12 -7.15 -4.83 10.28
C LYS A 12 -7.72 -3.51 9.84
N ALA A 13 -7.96 -2.63 10.79
CA ALA A 13 -8.42 -1.27 10.51
C ALA A 13 -7.26 -0.43 9.97
N THR A 14 -7.52 0.30 8.89
CA THR A 14 -6.57 1.23 8.30
C THR A 14 -7.31 2.36 7.59
N ALA A 15 -6.58 3.29 6.99
CA ALA A 15 -7.15 4.38 6.22
C ALA A 15 -6.77 4.24 4.75
N CYS A 16 -7.68 4.65 3.87
CA CYS A 16 -7.39 4.70 2.44
C CYS A 16 -6.38 5.81 2.12
N ASN A 17 -5.37 5.50 1.34
CA ASN A 17 -4.33 6.43 0.95
C ASN A 17 -4.45 6.95 -0.49
N LEU A 18 -5.56 6.67 -1.17
CA LEU A 18 -5.70 6.99 -2.59
C LEU A 18 -6.20 8.40 -2.85
N CYS A 19 -6.85 9.04 -1.88
CA CYS A 19 -7.25 10.44 -1.99
C CYS A 19 -7.32 11.09 -0.61
N TYR A 20 -7.59 12.39 -0.60
CA TYR A 20 -7.61 13.20 0.63
C TYR A 20 -8.71 12.81 1.63
N ALA A 21 -9.73 12.09 1.20
CA ALA A 21 -10.85 11.73 2.06
C ALA A 21 -10.46 10.75 3.17
N ASN A 22 -9.41 9.96 2.97
CA ASN A 22 -8.88 9.01 3.96
C ASN A 22 -9.95 8.13 4.58
N CYS A 23 -10.82 7.55 3.74
CA CYS A 23 -11.88 6.68 4.23
C CYS A 23 -11.34 5.53 5.07
N GLY A 24 -12.07 5.17 6.13
CA GLY A 24 -11.71 4.03 6.97
C GLY A 24 -11.93 2.71 6.27
N LEU A 25 -10.93 1.86 6.30
CA LEU A 25 -10.94 0.55 5.68
C LEU A 25 -10.71 -0.55 6.69
N LEU A 26 -11.34 -1.69 6.44
CA LEU A 26 -10.94 -2.97 7.02
C LEU A 26 -10.31 -3.81 5.92
N VAL A 27 -9.08 -4.26 6.14
CA VAL A 27 -8.36 -5.11 5.21
C VAL A 27 -8.13 -6.48 5.82
N LYS A 28 -8.36 -7.52 5.03
CA LYS A 28 -8.03 -8.88 5.40
C LYS A 28 -6.67 -9.20 4.80
N THR A 29 -5.69 -9.49 5.66
CA THR A 29 -4.34 -9.83 5.23
C THR A 29 -4.13 -11.33 5.19
N GLY A 30 -3.19 -11.77 4.37
CA GLY A 30 -2.86 -13.18 4.23
C GLY A 30 -1.73 -13.37 3.22
N GLY A 31 -1.67 -14.55 2.61
CA GLY A 31 -0.61 -14.89 1.67
C GLY A 31 0.74 -15.11 2.34
N ALA A 32 1.81 -15.13 1.55
CA ALA A 32 3.17 -15.35 2.04
C ALA A 32 3.59 -14.28 3.05
N GLY A 33 3.90 -14.71 4.27
CA GLY A 33 4.27 -13.80 5.35
C GLY A 33 3.16 -12.87 5.82
N GLY A 34 1.91 -13.11 5.43
CA GLY A 34 0.76 -12.26 5.79
C GLY A 34 0.79 -10.86 5.18
N ARG A 35 1.54 -10.69 4.10
CA ARG A 35 1.80 -9.36 3.51
C ARG A 35 0.87 -8.99 2.34
N GLN A 36 0.00 -9.91 1.96
CA GLN A 36 -0.95 -9.64 0.89
C GLN A 36 -2.27 -9.14 1.45
N ILE A 37 -2.90 -8.23 0.73
CA ILE A 37 -4.28 -7.81 1.01
C ILE A 37 -5.20 -8.73 0.23
N LEU A 38 -5.98 -9.54 0.93
CA LEU A 38 -6.90 -10.50 0.33
C LEU A 38 -8.26 -9.89 0.03
N LYS A 39 -8.78 -9.10 0.97
CA LYS A 39 -10.09 -8.45 0.85
C LYS A 39 -10.06 -7.07 1.49
N VAL A 40 -10.93 -6.20 1.00
CA VAL A 40 -11.11 -4.83 1.51
C VAL A 40 -12.59 -4.56 1.68
N LYS A 41 -12.95 -3.89 2.76
CA LYS A 41 -14.31 -3.36 2.97
C LYS A 41 -14.25 -2.06 3.74
N GLY A 42 -15.31 -1.27 3.67
CA GLY A 42 -15.42 -0.04 4.44
C GLY A 42 -15.55 -0.34 5.93
N ASP A 43 -14.91 0.48 6.75
CA ASP A 43 -14.99 0.38 8.20
C ASP A 43 -16.20 1.18 8.72
N ARG A 44 -17.23 0.47 9.15
CA ARG A 44 -18.45 1.10 9.68
C ARG A 44 -18.24 1.84 11.00
N ALA A 45 -17.17 1.50 11.73
CA ALA A 45 -16.82 2.16 12.98
C ALA A 45 -16.05 3.46 12.75
N HIS A 46 -15.62 3.74 11.53
CA HIS A 46 -14.90 4.97 11.22
C HIS A 46 -15.82 6.20 11.37
N PRO A 47 -15.41 7.21 12.16
CA PRO A 47 -16.32 8.30 12.51
C PRO A 47 -16.72 9.21 11.35
N ALA A 48 -15.87 9.34 10.33
CA ALA A 48 -16.16 10.18 9.17
C ALA A 48 -16.78 9.41 8.01
N SER A 49 -16.16 8.30 7.56
CA SER A 49 -16.61 7.56 6.38
C SER A 49 -17.73 6.57 6.67
N LYS A 50 -17.87 6.09 7.90
CA LYS A 50 -18.97 5.22 8.37
C LYS A 50 -19.26 4.02 7.47
N GLY A 51 -18.21 3.43 6.88
CA GLY A 51 -18.33 2.28 6.01
C GLY A 51 -18.39 2.60 4.52
N TYR A 52 -18.37 3.87 4.13
CA TYR A 52 -18.32 4.25 2.72
C TYR A 52 -17.03 3.75 2.07
N LEU A 53 -17.15 3.24 0.86
CA LEU A 53 -16.03 2.73 0.08
C LEU A 53 -16.26 3.03 -1.40
N CYS A 54 -15.34 3.75 -2.04
CA CYS A 54 -15.41 3.98 -3.47
C CYS A 54 -14.74 2.86 -4.27
N ASN A 55 -14.94 2.85 -5.59
CA ASN A 55 -14.36 1.83 -6.47
C ASN A 55 -12.84 1.80 -6.45
N LYS A 56 -12.16 2.92 -6.24
CA LYS A 56 -10.69 2.96 -6.15
C LYS A 56 -10.19 2.15 -4.96
N ALA A 57 -10.74 2.42 -3.78
CA ALA A 57 -10.35 1.70 -2.56
C ALA A 57 -10.76 0.23 -2.60
N ALA A 58 -11.86 -0.11 -3.23
CA ALA A 58 -12.30 -1.50 -3.39
C ALA A 58 -11.28 -2.36 -4.16
N GLN A 59 -10.43 -1.74 -4.97
CA GLN A 59 -9.40 -2.41 -5.77
C GLN A 59 -7.99 -2.31 -5.17
N ILE A 60 -7.86 -1.86 -3.92
CA ILE A 60 -6.55 -1.65 -3.32
C ILE A 60 -5.73 -2.94 -3.20
N ASN A 61 -6.40 -4.08 -3.04
CA ASN A 61 -5.74 -5.38 -3.05
C ASN A 61 -5.04 -5.65 -4.37
N TYR A 62 -5.64 -5.26 -5.48
CA TYR A 62 -5.04 -5.42 -6.81
C TYR A 62 -3.76 -4.59 -6.94
N TYR A 63 -3.80 -3.33 -6.55
CA TYR A 63 -2.62 -2.45 -6.61
C TYR A 63 -1.51 -2.93 -5.68
N GLN A 64 -1.87 -3.27 -4.46
CA GLN A 64 -0.89 -3.64 -3.44
C GLN A 64 -0.18 -4.95 -3.76
N ASN A 65 -0.90 -5.91 -4.34
CA ASN A 65 -0.38 -7.25 -4.62
C ASN A 65 0.22 -7.37 -6.02
N ALA A 66 0.17 -6.32 -6.84
CA ALA A 66 0.65 -6.35 -8.22
C ALA A 66 2.13 -6.73 -8.28
N LYS A 67 2.49 -7.63 -9.19
CA LYS A 67 3.85 -8.13 -9.33
C LYS A 67 4.83 -7.08 -9.84
N ASP A 68 4.33 -6.13 -10.60
CA ASP A 68 5.11 -5.04 -11.18
C ASP A 68 5.19 -3.79 -10.28
N ARG A 69 4.69 -3.91 -9.04
CA ARG A 69 4.77 -2.81 -8.09
C ARG A 69 6.23 -2.50 -7.74
N LEU A 70 6.59 -1.23 -7.75
CA LEU A 70 7.93 -0.78 -7.38
C LEU A 70 8.21 -1.10 -5.91
N ARG A 71 9.37 -1.71 -5.66
CA ARG A 71 9.79 -2.15 -4.31
C ARG A 71 11.04 -1.44 -3.82
N ALA A 72 11.70 -0.71 -4.70
CA ALA A 72 12.91 0.03 -4.41
C ALA A 72 12.94 1.29 -5.26
N PRO A 73 13.78 2.27 -4.89
CA PRO A 73 14.03 3.41 -5.77
C PRO A 73 14.62 2.95 -7.10
N LEU A 74 14.24 3.59 -8.17
CA LEU A 74 14.75 3.32 -9.50
C LEU A 74 15.59 4.48 -9.99
N ARG A 75 16.75 4.16 -10.52
CA ARG A 75 17.65 5.13 -11.16
C ARG A 75 17.59 4.97 -12.66
N ARG A 76 17.35 6.06 -13.37
CA ARG A 76 17.39 6.05 -14.83
C ARG A 76 18.82 6.02 -15.31
N LYS A 77 19.15 5.07 -16.20
CA LYS A 77 20.45 4.98 -16.86
C LYS A 77 20.49 5.82 -18.12
N ALA A 78 21.69 6.04 -18.65
CA ALA A 78 21.91 6.83 -19.86
C ALA A 78 21.17 6.28 -21.08
N ASP A 79 20.97 4.96 -21.16
CA ASP A 79 20.25 4.29 -22.24
C ASP A 79 18.71 4.37 -22.11
N GLY A 80 18.22 5.02 -21.06
CA GLY A 80 16.79 5.17 -20.76
C GLY A 80 16.16 4.05 -19.98
N THR A 81 16.90 2.98 -19.70
CA THR A 81 16.41 1.91 -18.81
C THR A 81 16.60 2.28 -17.35
N TYR A 82 16.00 1.49 -16.44
CA TYR A 82 16.03 1.73 -15.01
C TYR A 82 16.71 0.58 -14.28
N GLU A 83 17.41 0.92 -13.19
CA GLU A 83 17.99 -0.05 -12.27
C GLU A 83 17.52 0.22 -10.85
N GLU A 84 17.37 -0.84 -10.06
CA GLU A 84 17.07 -0.70 -8.64
C GLU A 84 18.32 -0.25 -7.90
N ILE A 85 18.17 0.73 -7.02
CA ILE A 85 19.22 1.19 -6.12
C ILE A 85 18.69 1.19 -4.68
N ASP A 86 19.59 1.22 -3.70
CA ASP A 86 19.19 1.34 -2.31
C ASP A 86 18.75 2.77 -1.96
N TRP A 87 18.05 2.90 -0.84
CA TRP A 87 17.51 4.18 -0.39
C TRP A 87 18.61 5.20 -0.05
N ASP A 88 19.71 4.75 0.56
CA ASP A 88 20.80 5.67 0.93
C ASP A 88 21.40 6.31 -0.33
N ARG A 89 21.64 5.51 -1.34
CA ARG A 89 22.17 5.99 -2.62
C ARG A 89 21.18 6.94 -3.31
N ALA A 90 19.88 6.60 -3.32
CA ALA A 90 18.85 7.45 -3.91
C ALA A 90 18.80 8.82 -3.23
N ILE A 91 18.85 8.84 -1.92
CA ILE A 91 18.83 10.08 -1.12
C ILE A 91 20.10 10.91 -1.38
N GLN A 92 21.27 10.27 -1.39
CA GLN A 92 22.55 10.95 -1.65
C GLN A 92 22.60 11.57 -3.05
N GLU A 93 22.19 10.83 -4.07
CA GLU A 93 22.17 11.35 -5.45
C GLU A 93 21.18 12.51 -5.61
N SER A 94 19.98 12.40 -5.04
CA SER A 94 19.00 13.48 -5.05
C SER A 94 19.52 14.72 -4.33
N ARG A 95 20.17 14.54 -3.19
CA ARG A 95 20.79 15.65 -2.44
C ARG A 95 21.83 16.38 -3.27
N ARG A 96 22.71 15.66 -3.95
CA ARG A 96 23.74 16.25 -4.81
C ARG A 96 23.10 17.13 -5.91
N GLN A 97 22.07 16.63 -6.57
CA GLN A 97 21.39 17.36 -7.63
C GLN A 97 20.74 18.64 -7.12
N VAL A 98 20.11 18.60 -5.96
CA VAL A 98 19.47 19.77 -5.34
C VAL A 98 20.51 20.81 -4.91
N THR A 99 21.65 20.40 -4.38
CA THR A 99 22.69 21.30 -3.90
C THR A 99 23.56 21.89 -5.02
N GLN A 100 23.57 21.28 -6.20
CA GLN A 100 24.32 21.78 -7.37
C GLN A 100 23.54 22.80 -8.20
N ASN A 101 22.25 22.95 -7.96
CA ASN A 101 21.41 23.95 -8.59
C ASN A 101 21.19 25.12 -7.62
#